data_76ea67aee5f902e56f03832c5278ebe0
#
_entry.id   76ea67aee5f902e56f03832c5278ebe0
#
_cell.length_a   1.000
_cell.length_b   1.000
_cell.length_c   1.000
_cell.angle_alpha   90.00
_cell.angle_beta   90.00
_cell.angle_gamma   90.00
#
_symmetry.space_group_name_H-M   'P 1'
#
loop_
_entity.id
_entity.type
_entity.pdbx_description
1 polymer ?
#
loop_
_entity_poly.entity_id
_entity_poly.type
_entity_poly.pdbx_seq_one_letter_code
_entity_poly.pdbx_strand_id
1 'polypeptide(L)'
;VHLYNAMPPFSHRAPGVVGAVYDCKHVMPEIICDGIHIHPATVRATFEMMGADRMILISDSMRATGMPDGQYTLGGLDVKVVGKLATLVSDGAIAGSATNLMDCMRTVVKEMGLPLETAVACATMNPAKSLGVYDEYGSITEGKKANIVLLDKDLELQAVIKDGVRL
;
A
#
# COMPACT_ATOMS: atom_id res chain seq x y z
N VAL A 1 -8.61 -3.82 5.81
CA VAL A 1 -7.21 -3.34 5.75
C VAL A 1 -6.26 -4.51 5.54
N HIS A 2 -5.04 -4.24 5.07
CA HIS A 2 -3.87 -5.14 4.93
C HIS A 2 -4.22 -6.60 4.54
N LEU A 3 -4.96 -6.77 3.44
CA LEU A 3 -5.43 -8.08 2.94
C LEU A 3 -4.32 -9.15 3.04
N TYR A 4 -4.66 -10.36 3.48
CA TYR A 4 -3.82 -11.50 3.87
C TYR A 4 -3.13 -11.37 5.24
N ASN A 5 -2.68 -10.18 5.64
CA ASN A 5 -1.91 -10.01 6.86
C ASN A 5 -2.84 -10.07 8.08
N ALA A 6 -2.42 -10.81 9.12
CA ALA A 6 -3.23 -11.10 10.31
C ALA A 6 -4.61 -11.74 10.00
N MET A 7 -4.71 -12.48 8.88
CA MET A 7 -5.93 -13.18 8.45
C MET A 7 -5.66 -14.69 8.35
N PRO A 8 -6.70 -15.54 8.51
CA PRO A 8 -6.59 -16.95 8.15
C PRO A 8 -6.19 -17.11 6.66
N PRO A 9 -5.44 -18.16 6.32
CA PRO A 9 -5.03 -18.40 4.95
C PRO A 9 -6.21 -18.53 3.97
N PHE A 10 -6.03 -18.03 2.74
CA PHE A 10 -6.98 -18.25 1.65
C PHE A 10 -6.90 -19.73 1.19
N SER A 11 -7.82 -20.54 1.67
CA SER A 11 -7.85 -21.98 1.41
C SER A 11 -9.05 -22.36 0.54
N HIS A 12 -8.87 -23.40 -0.30
CA HIS A 12 -9.91 -23.88 -1.23
C HIS A 12 -11.20 -24.39 -0.56
N ARG A 13 -11.17 -24.72 0.74
CA ARG A 13 -12.37 -25.14 1.53
C ARG A 13 -12.74 -24.15 2.63
N ALA A 14 -11.86 -23.20 2.92
CA ALA A 14 -12.07 -22.15 3.92
C ALA A 14 -11.46 -20.85 3.39
N PRO A 15 -12.15 -20.14 2.48
CA PRO A 15 -11.59 -18.99 1.76
C PRO A 15 -11.39 -17.76 2.64
N GLY A 16 -11.97 -17.73 3.82
CA GLY A 16 -11.77 -16.68 4.81
C GLY A 16 -12.15 -15.29 4.31
N VAL A 17 -11.49 -14.27 4.87
CA VAL A 17 -11.70 -12.86 4.52
C VAL A 17 -11.41 -12.60 3.03
N VAL A 18 -10.37 -13.21 2.48
CA VAL A 18 -9.99 -13.01 1.07
C VAL A 18 -11.11 -13.46 0.13
N GLY A 19 -11.72 -14.63 0.37
CA GLY A 19 -12.85 -15.12 -0.40
C GLY A 19 -14.09 -14.24 -0.22
N ALA A 20 -14.39 -13.82 1.00
CA ALA A 20 -15.51 -12.92 1.26
C ALA A 20 -15.36 -11.57 0.52
N VAL A 21 -14.16 -11.00 0.49
CA VAL A 21 -13.87 -9.78 -0.27
C VAL A 21 -14.01 -9.99 -1.78
N TYR A 22 -13.64 -11.19 -2.29
CA TYR A 22 -13.85 -11.53 -3.69
C TYR A 22 -15.34 -11.52 -4.07
N ASP A 23 -16.19 -12.11 -3.24
CA ASP A 23 -17.64 -12.19 -3.48
C ASP A 23 -18.33 -10.83 -3.27
N CYS A 24 -17.89 -10.04 -2.28
CA CYS A 24 -18.47 -8.74 -1.95
C CYS A 24 -17.90 -7.62 -2.83
N LYS A 25 -18.45 -7.43 -4.03
CA LYS A 25 -17.92 -6.50 -5.06
C LYS A 25 -17.90 -5.02 -4.64
N HIS A 26 -18.66 -4.63 -3.62
CA HIS A 26 -18.67 -3.26 -3.07
C HIS A 26 -17.53 -3.00 -2.08
N VAL A 27 -16.81 -4.03 -1.64
CA VAL A 27 -15.67 -3.89 -0.73
C VAL A 27 -14.42 -3.50 -1.52
N MET A 28 -13.70 -2.51 -1.06
CA MET A 28 -12.41 -2.08 -1.60
C MET A 28 -11.28 -2.59 -0.70
N PRO A 29 -10.57 -3.66 -1.08
CA PRO A 29 -9.49 -4.22 -0.27
C PRO A 29 -8.24 -3.37 -0.30
N GLU A 30 -7.61 -3.23 0.86
CA GLU A 30 -6.34 -2.56 1.04
C GLU A 30 -5.22 -3.59 1.12
N ILE A 31 -4.12 -3.38 0.38
CA ILE A 31 -3.02 -4.35 0.24
C ILE A 31 -1.67 -3.65 0.40
N ILE A 32 -0.76 -4.30 1.15
CA ILE A 32 0.63 -3.85 1.31
C ILE A 32 1.47 -4.46 0.19
N CYS A 33 2.07 -3.61 -0.63
CA CYS A 33 2.85 -4.05 -1.79
C CYS A 33 4.33 -3.63 -1.69
N ASP A 34 4.93 -3.81 -0.54
CA ASP A 34 6.32 -3.45 -0.26
C ASP A 34 7.35 -4.51 -0.68
N GLY A 35 6.88 -5.68 -1.16
CA GLY A 35 7.73 -6.82 -1.52
C GLY A 35 8.17 -7.68 -0.31
N ILE A 36 7.75 -7.31 0.91
CA ILE A 36 8.07 -8.01 2.16
C ILE A 36 6.86 -8.81 2.67
N HIS A 37 5.70 -8.14 2.79
CA HIS A 37 4.50 -8.72 3.39
C HIS A 37 3.84 -9.78 2.51
N ILE A 38 3.86 -9.58 1.20
CA ILE A 38 3.15 -10.44 0.26
C ILE A 38 4.04 -10.73 -0.95
N HIS A 39 4.13 -12.01 -1.31
CA HIS A 39 4.90 -12.44 -2.47
C HIS A 39 4.35 -11.80 -3.77
N PRO A 40 5.21 -11.32 -4.70
CA PRO A 40 4.77 -10.66 -5.93
C PRO A 40 3.76 -11.44 -6.77
N ALA A 41 3.88 -12.77 -6.84
CA ALA A 41 2.91 -13.61 -7.56
C ALA A 41 1.51 -13.56 -6.92
N THR A 42 1.44 -13.53 -5.58
CA THR A 42 0.17 -13.39 -4.85
C THR A 42 -0.46 -12.03 -5.09
N VAL A 43 0.36 -10.96 -5.12
CA VAL A 43 -0.15 -9.62 -5.45
C VAL A 43 -0.76 -9.60 -6.86
N ARG A 44 -0.03 -10.10 -7.88
CA ARG A 44 -0.57 -10.15 -9.26
C ARG A 44 -1.87 -10.94 -9.35
N ALA A 45 -1.92 -12.14 -8.77
CA ALA A 45 -3.13 -12.96 -8.76
C ALA A 45 -4.30 -12.24 -8.05
N THR A 46 -4.01 -11.49 -6.97
CA THR A 46 -5.02 -10.72 -6.25
C THR A 46 -5.59 -9.60 -7.11
N PHE A 47 -4.75 -8.87 -7.83
CA PHE A 47 -5.21 -7.83 -8.75
C PHE A 47 -6.09 -8.41 -9.88
N GLU A 48 -5.75 -9.57 -10.42
CA GLU A 48 -6.58 -10.27 -11.42
C GLU A 48 -7.92 -10.72 -10.83
N MET A 49 -7.93 -11.28 -9.63
CA MET A 49 -9.15 -11.74 -8.96
C MET A 49 -10.08 -10.60 -8.56
N MET A 50 -9.52 -9.54 -7.98
CA MET A 50 -10.31 -8.46 -7.35
C MET A 50 -10.73 -7.37 -8.35
N GLY A 51 -9.91 -7.14 -9.38
CA GLY A 51 -10.01 -5.99 -10.27
C GLY A 51 -9.30 -4.76 -9.72
N ALA A 52 -8.49 -4.10 -10.55
CA ALA A 52 -7.67 -2.95 -10.16
C ALA A 52 -8.49 -1.73 -9.71
N ASP A 53 -9.72 -1.62 -10.17
CA ASP A 53 -10.66 -0.53 -9.85
C ASP A 53 -11.12 -0.50 -8.38
N ARG A 54 -10.97 -1.64 -7.67
CA ARG A 54 -11.31 -1.76 -6.24
C ARG A 54 -10.11 -1.79 -5.33
N MET A 55 -8.91 -2.08 -5.84
CA MET A 55 -7.72 -2.24 -5.02
C MET A 55 -7.22 -0.90 -4.49
N ILE A 56 -6.79 -0.89 -3.24
CA ILE A 56 -6.15 0.27 -2.59
C ILE A 56 -4.76 -0.15 -2.14
N LEU A 57 -3.74 0.60 -2.54
CA LEU A 57 -2.39 0.43 -2.01
C LEU A 57 -2.28 1.13 -0.65
N ILE A 58 -1.75 0.42 0.33
CA ILE A 58 -1.35 0.97 1.62
C ILE A 58 0.09 0.58 1.94
N SER A 59 0.73 1.33 2.80
CA SER A 59 2.07 1.03 3.31
C SER A 59 2.05 0.34 4.66
N ASP A 60 1.01 0.56 5.47
CA ASP A 60 0.95 0.14 6.87
C ASP A 60 2.20 0.58 7.67
N SER A 61 2.67 1.80 7.37
CA SER A 61 3.92 2.36 7.90
C SER A 61 3.87 2.51 9.42
N MET A 62 4.92 2.04 10.08
CA MET A 62 5.13 2.25 11.50
C MET A 62 6.04 3.48 11.76
N ARG A 63 6.21 3.85 13.04
CA ARG A 63 7.01 5.02 13.46
C ARG A 63 8.47 5.01 13.01
N ALA A 64 9.01 3.83 12.66
CA ALA A 64 10.40 3.68 12.19
C ALA A 64 10.54 3.88 10.67
N THR A 65 9.47 4.13 9.94
CA THR A 65 9.55 4.38 8.50
C THR A 65 10.41 5.63 8.22
N GLY A 66 11.43 5.45 7.39
CA GLY A 66 12.41 6.50 7.09
C GLY A 66 13.49 6.72 8.16
N MET A 67 13.49 5.90 9.21
CA MET A 67 14.52 5.94 10.24
C MET A 67 15.66 4.96 9.91
N PRO A 68 16.87 5.12 10.48
CA PRO A 68 17.98 4.17 10.35
C PRO A 68 17.60 2.77 10.86
N ASP A 69 18.36 1.75 10.43
CA ASP A 69 18.27 0.41 11.03
C ASP A 69 18.47 0.47 12.53
N GLY A 70 17.67 -0.29 13.29
CA GLY A 70 17.73 -0.22 14.75
C GLY A 70 16.55 -0.91 15.44
N GLN A 71 16.45 -0.63 16.76
CA GLN A 71 15.34 -1.10 17.57
C GLN A 71 14.33 0.04 17.80
N TYR A 72 13.07 -0.31 17.68
CA TYR A 72 11.94 0.61 17.82
C TYR A 72 10.81 -0.06 18.59
N THR A 73 9.70 0.62 18.78
CA THR A 73 8.51 0.06 19.43
C THR A 73 7.28 0.23 18.55
N LEU A 74 6.40 -0.75 18.54
CA LEU A 74 5.10 -0.74 17.90
C LEU A 74 4.05 -1.27 18.89
N GLY A 75 3.12 -0.41 19.32
CA GLY A 75 2.06 -0.80 20.28
C GLY A 75 2.59 -1.36 21.61
N GLY A 76 3.78 -0.93 22.06
CA GLY A 76 4.43 -1.45 23.27
C GLY A 76 5.28 -2.71 23.07
N LEU A 77 5.35 -3.23 21.85
CA LEU A 77 6.20 -4.37 21.48
C LEU A 77 7.52 -3.88 20.89
N ASP A 78 8.62 -4.57 21.22
CA ASP A 78 9.93 -4.26 20.65
C ASP A 78 10.05 -4.80 19.24
N VAL A 79 10.47 -3.94 18.31
CA VAL A 79 10.63 -4.24 16.90
C VAL A 79 12.06 -3.94 16.47
N LYS A 80 12.64 -4.84 15.68
CA LYS A 80 13.92 -4.64 14.99
C LYS A 80 13.66 -4.31 13.53
N VAL A 81 14.28 -3.24 13.05
CA VAL A 81 14.23 -2.83 11.63
C VAL A 81 15.61 -3.04 11.01
N VAL A 82 15.63 -3.71 9.86
CA VAL A 82 16.80 -3.88 8.99
C VAL A 82 16.36 -3.65 7.54
N GLY A 83 16.80 -2.55 6.95
CA GLY A 83 16.33 -2.11 5.64
C GLY A 83 14.81 -1.87 5.64
N LYS A 84 14.09 -2.60 4.78
CA LYS A 84 12.62 -2.52 4.69
C LYS A 84 11.90 -3.48 5.65
N LEU A 85 12.61 -4.42 6.27
CA LEU A 85 12.02 -5.47 7.10
C LEU A 85 11.94 -5.01 8.56
N ALA A 86 10.73 -5.03 9.11
CA ALA A 86 10.44 -4.81 10.52
C ALA A 86 9.91 -6.11 11.15
N THR A 87 10.55 -6.59 12.23
CA THR A 87 10.15 -7.82 12.90
C THR A 87 10.06 -7.64 14.40
N LEU A 88 9.13 -8.33 15.04
CA LEU A 88 9.10 -8.43 16.51
C LEU A 88 10.38 -9.07 17.02
N VAL A 89 10.93 -8.51 18.09
CA VAL A 89 12.12 -9.07 18.75
C VAL A 89 11.79 -10.40 19.45
N SER A 90 10.54 -10.58 19.87
CA SER A 90 10.08 -11.75 20.64
C SER A 90 10.03 -13.04 19.84
N ASP A 91 9.58 -13.00 18.57
CA ASP A 91 9.31 -14.21 17.78
C ASP A 91 9.69 -14.08 16.28
N GLY A 92 10.19 -12.92 15.87
CA GLY A 92 10.59 -12.66 14.49
C GLY A 92 9.42 -12.44 13.51
N ALA A 93 8.18 -12.36 13.97
CA ALA A 93 7.04 -12.08 13.11
C ALA A 93 7.16 -10.68 12.49
N ILE A 94 6.70 -10.50 11.24
CA ILE A 94 6.65 -9.20 10.59
C ILE A 94 5.67 -8.31 11.38
N ALA A 95 6.08 -7.09 11.69
CA ALA A 95 5.32 -6.19 12.56
C ALA A 95 5.32 -4.77 12.00
N GLY A 96 4.28 -4.43 11.29
CA GLY A 96 4.16 -3.18 10.56
C GLY A 96 5.17 -3.06 9.41
N SER A 97 5.15 -1.93 8.72
CA SER A 97 6.04 -1.68 7.59
C SER A 97 7.04 -0.57 7.90
N ALA A 98 8.28 -0.75 7.47
CA ALA A 98 9.29 0.32 7.43
C ALA A 98 9.32 1.06 6.08
N THR A 99 8.38 0.75 5.16
CA THR A 99 8.24 1.40 3.86
C THR A 99 7.16 2.47 3.87
N ASN A 100 7.25 3.43 2.95
CA ASN A 100 6.19 4.41 2.70
C ASN A 100 5.35 4.02 1.47
N LEU A 101 4.24 4.71 1.24
CA LEU A 101 3.34 4.42 0.12
C LEU A 101 4.00 4.59 -1.25
N MET A 102 4.93 5.55 -1.38
CA MET A 102 5.68 5.77 -2.62
C MET A 102 6.58 4.57 -2.96
N ASP A 103 7.23 3.97 -1.95
CA ASP A 103 8.02 2.75 -2.12
C ASP A 103 7.14 1.56 -2.50
N CYS A 104 5.96 1.40 -1.90
CA CYS A 104 4.99 0.38 -2.29
C CYS A 104 4.56 0.56 -3.75
N MET A 105 4.27 1.78 -4.19
CA MET A 105 3.92 2.07 -5.58
C MET A 105 5.07 1.72 -6.54
N ARG A 106 6.32 2.11 -6.22
CA ARG A 106 7.51 1.73 -7.02
C ARG A 106 7.67 0.22 -7.12
N THR A 107 7.54 -0.48 -6.00
CA THR A 107 7.65 -1.95 -5.95
C THR A 107 6.60 -2.63 -6.83
N VAL A 108 5.37 -2.15 -6.79
CA VAL A 108 4.28 -2.66 -7.66
C VAL A 108 4.63 -2.51 -9.14
N VAL A 109 5.20 -1.39 -9.54
CA VAL A 109 5.53 -1.13 -10.95
C VAL A 109 6.83 -1.86 -11.35
N LYS A 110 7.92 -1.67 -10.60
CA LYS A 110 9.26 -2.12 -10.99
C LYS A 110 9.50 -3.60 -10.74
N GLU A 111 8.94 -4.15 -9.65
CA GLU A 111 9.23 -5.53 -9.22
C GLU A 111 8.05 -6.48 -9.48
N MET A 112 6.81 -5.97 -9.41
CA MET A 112 5.62 -6.80 -9.61
C MET A 112 5.06 -6.69 -11.03
N GLY A 113 5.47 -5.68 -11.82
CA GLY A 113 5.14 -5.55 -13.24
C GLY A 113 3.72 -5.05 -13.52
N LEU A 114 3.06 -4.41 -12.55
CA LEU A 114 1.77 -3.77 -12.80
C LEU A 114 1.96 -2.44 -13.55
N PRO A 115 1.00 -2.03 -14.40
CA PRO A 115 1.05 -0.74 -15.08
C PRO A 115 1.11 0.44 -14.09
N LEU A 116 1.86 1.48 -14.45
CA LEU A 116 2.02 2.68 -13.61
C LEU A 116 0.67 3.35 -13.31
N GLU A 117 -0.18 3.48 -14.31
CA GLU A 117 -1.52 4.05 -14.16
C GLU A 117 -2.40 3.27 -13.17
N THR A 118 -2.25 1.94 -13.14
CA THR A 118 -2.92 1.09 -12.15
C THR A 118 -2.41 1.38 -10.74
N ALA A 119 -1.09 1.40 -10.56
CA ALA A 119 -0.48 1.67 -9.27
C ALA A 119 -0.86 3.07 -8.73
N VAL A 120 -0.84 4.08 -9.61
CA VAL A 120 -1.25 5.45 -9.27
C VAL A 120 -2.73 5.50 -8.89
N ALA A 121 -3.62 4.88 -9.67
CA ALA A 121 -5.05 4.86 -9.37
C ALA A 121 -5.33 4.21 -8.00
N CYS A 122 -4.66 3.09 -7.70
CA CYS A 122 -4.79 2.39 -6.41
C CYS A 122 -4.22 3.17 -5.22
N ALA A 123 -3.29 4.11 -5.45
CA ALA A 123 -2.71 4.95 -4.41
C ALA A 123 -3.40 6.32 -4.26
N THR A 124 -4.29 6.69 -5.19
CA THR A 124 -4.90 8.04 -5.25
C THR A 124 -6.42 8.00 -5.44
N MET A 125 -6.88 7.63 -6.62
CA MET A 125 -8.30 7.67 -7.00
C MET A 125 -9.14 6.68 -6.18
N ASN A 126 -8.69 5.44 -6.05
CA ASN A 126 -9.44 4.40 -5.36
C ASN A 126 -9.63 4.71 -3.87
N PRO A 127 -8.57 5.07 -3.10
CA PRO A 127 -8.77 5.48 -1.71
C PRO A 127 -9.65 6.73 -1.58
N ALA A 128 -9.54 7.71 -2.49
CA ALA A 128 -10.40 8.89 -2.46
C ALA A 128 -11.88 8.53 -2.68
N LYS A 129 -12.18 7.59 -3.58
CA LYS A 129 -13.54 7.06 -3.77
C LYS A 129 -14.03 6.31 -2.54
N SER A 130 -13.20 5.45 -1.95
CA SER A 130 -13.53 4.68 -0.76
C SER A 130 -13.88 5.57 0.45
N LEU A 131 -13.20 6.70 0.58
CA LEU A 131 -13.42 7.68 1.64
C LEU A 131 -14.52 8.70 1.32
N GLY A 132 -15.09 8.69 0.11
CA GLY A 132 -16.09 9.65 -0.31
C GLY A 132 -15.56 11.07 -0.53
N VAL A 133 -14.26 11.22 -0.79
CA VAL A 133 -13.60 12.53 -1.00
C VAL A 133 -13.08 12.71 -2.43
N TYR A 134 -13.55 11.90 -3.37
CA TYR A 134 -13.04 11.93 -4.73
C TYR A 134 -13.35 13.25 -5.46
N ASP A 135 -14.38 13.96 -5.05
CA ASP A 135 -14.71 15.28 -5.62
C ASP A 135 -13.64 16.35 -5.32
N GLU A 136 -12.85 16.15 -4.26
CA GLU A 136 -11.78 17.07 -3.86
C GLU A 136 -10.38 16.53 -4.17
N TYR A 137 -10.15 15.21 -4.15
CA TYR A 137 -8.84 14.57 -4.21
C TYR A 137 -8.81 13.44 -5.24
N GLY A 138 -7.63 12.85 -5.45
CA GLY A 138 -7.44 11.57 -6.15
C GLY A 138 -7.33 11.67 -7.67
N SER A 139 -7.42 12.86 -8.26
CA SER A 139 -7.13 13.11 -9.68
C SER A 139 -6.70 14.54 -9.93
N ILE A 140 -5.98 14.77 -11.03
CA ILE A 140 -5.62 16.11 -11.50
C ILE A 140 -6.78 16.58 -12.40
N THR A 141 -7.71 17.31 -11.79
CA THR A 141 -8.92 17.83 -12.45
C THR A 141 -9.16 19.24 -11.94
N GLU A 142 -9.61 20.14 -12.82
CA GLU A 142 -9.95 21.52 -12.45
C GLU A 142 -10.98 21.55 -11.31
N GLY A 143 -10.73 22.42 -10.33
CA GLY A 143 -11.55 22.55 -9.11
C GLY A 143 -11.15 21.65 -7.93
N LYS A 144 -10.29 20.65 -8.14
CA LYS A 144 -9.79 19.80 -7.07
C LYS A 144 -8.58 20.42 -6.35
N LYS A 145 -8.29 19.90 -5.15
CA LYS A 145 -7.10 20.27 -4.37
C LYS A 145 -5.82 19.95 -5.14
N ALA A 146 -4.95 20.93 -5.27
CA ALA A 146 -3.67 20.77 -5.96
C ALA A 146 -2.63 20.10 -5.05
N ASN A 147 -2.87 18.82 -4.73
CA ASN A 147 -1.95 17.93 -4.01
C ASN A 147 -1.31 16.98 -5.04
N ILE A 148 -0.08 17.31 -5.47
CA ILE A 148 0.57 16.69 -6.61
C ILE A 148 1.97 16.24 -6.23
N VAL A 149 2.34 15.03 -6.64
CA VAL A 149 3.69 14.51 -6.55
C VAL A 149 4.30 14.48 -7.95
N LEU A 150 5.46 15.08 -8.13
CA LEU A 150 6.21 15.04 -9.37
C LEU A 150 7.33 14.00 -9.26
N LEU A 151 7.37 13.09 -10.20
CA LEU A 151 8.35 12.02 -10.28
C LEU A 151 9.13 12.14 -11.59
N ASP A 152 10.37 11.67 -11.59
CA ASP A 152 11.11 11.46 -12.83
C ASP A 152 10.73 10.11 -13.51
N LYS A 153 11.40 9.81 -14.62
CA LYS A 153 11.19 8.57 -15.38
C LYS A 153 11.50 7.29 -14.58
N ASP A 154 12.29 7.41 -13.53
CA ASP A 154 12.70 6.31 -12.66
C ASP A 154 11.81 6.25 -11.38
N LEU A 155 10.72 7.03 -11.36
CA LEU A 155 9.77 7.18 -10.26
C LEU A 155 10.41 7.75 -8.99
N GLU A 156 11.50 8.50 -9.12
CA GLU A 156 12.10 9.19 -8.00
C GLU A 156 11.45 10.56 -7.77
N LEU A 157 11.29 10.91 -6.50
CA LEU A 157 10.60 12.12 -6.09
C LEU A 157 11.38 13.38 -6.51
N GLN A 158 10.75 14.24 -7.29
CA GLN A 158 11.31 15.52 -7.73
C GLN A 158 10.70 16.72 -6.99
N ALA A 159 9.42 16.67 -6.69
CA ALA A 159 8.73 17.71 -5.94
C ALA A 159 7.40 17.21 -5.35
N VAL A 160 6.99 17.86 -4.29
CA VAL A 160 5.65 17.73 -3.71
C VAL A 160 4.98 19.09 -3.75
N ILE A 161 3.74 19.13 -4.23
CA ILE A 161 2.87 20.31 -4.18
C ILE A 161 1.73 19.97 -3.24
N LYS A 162 1.51 20.81 -2.24
CA LYS A 162 0.40 20.68 -1.29
C LYS A 162 -0.44 21.95 -1.32
N ASP A 163 -1.72 21.79 -1.60
CA ASP A 163 -2.68 22.90 -1.74
C ASP A 163 -2.18 24.00 -2.68
N GLY A 164 -1.53 23.62 -3.76
CA GLY A 164 -0.96 24.52 -4.76
C GLY A 164 0.41 25.12 -4.42
N VAL A 165 0.98 24.81 -3.25
CA VAL A 165 2.29 25.30 -2.81
C VAL A 165 3.34 24.19 -2.93
N ARG A 166 4.46 24.49 -3.58
CA ARG A 166 5.60 23.57 -3.67
C ARG A 166 6.32 23.53 -2.33
N LEU A 167 6.54 22.32 -1.80
CA LEU A 167 7.30 22.07 -0.57
C LEU A 167 8.79 21.91 -0.87
#